data_73ca999ebc1821cc66e2199982cb7023
#
_entry.id   73ca999ebc1821cc66e2199982cb7023
#
_cell.length_a   1.000
_cell.length_b   1.000
_cell.length_c   1.000
_cell.angle_alpha   90.00
_cell.angle_beta   90.00
_cell.angle_gamma   90.00
#
_symmetry.space_group_name_H-M   'P 1'
#
loop_
_entity.id
_entity.type
_entity.pdbx_description
1 polymer ?
#
loop_
_entity_poly.entity_id
_entity_poly.type
_entity_poly.pdbx_seq_one_letter_code
_entity_poly.pdbx_strand_id
1 'polypeptide(L)'
;MFDALKEKLSAVFSKLGSKGKLSPEDIDAAMRELRRSLLEADVDFRTAKDFIARVRERASSAEVLQSITPNERISAIVYEELISLMGKPAPLIISPKPPTVILMAGLQGSGKTTTTVKLARNLKGSHNPLVVACDLRRPAAVEQLRVLAEGAKVAFFGPNSPVVPPTLGENDVIAVVKGAVKYAEGHMNDVIILDTAGRLHIDDELMSELKSIAEVLPLHEKILVVDSMAGQEAVNSAKAFHELLSLTGLILTKLDGDARGGSALSIRAVTGIPVKFAGVGENTDALEVFSPERMAGRIMGMGDIQGLAEKVKAAGITDTEIKSPGKIAKTFDLDMLLKQFEALEKMGPLEKIMGMIPGMDKIKGFRAEDADAGALKRSKAIIQSMTREERHNPRIIKGSRRRRIAQGSGTSVQSVNQLLAQYEQMKKMFKSFSGSGGSRRLKSLFGFGK
;
A
#
# COMPACT_ATOMS: atom_id res chain seq x y z
N MET A 1 7.62 -6.09 0.58
CA MET A 1 6.50 -6.47 1.47
C MET A 1 6.33 -7.99 1.46
N PHE A 2 6.48 -8.63 2.59
CA PHE A 2 6.33 -10.08 2.77
C PHE A 2 7.30 -10.96 1.97
N ASP A 3 8.42 -10.44 1.49
CA ASP A 3 9.26 -11.15 0.51
C ASP A 3 9.84 -12.46 1.06
N ALA A 4 10.31 -12.46 2.32
CA ALA A 4 10.81 -13.66 2.96
C ALA A 4 9.74 -14.73 3.16
N LEU A 5 8.52 -14.36 3.58
CA LEU A 5 7.40 -15.29 3.73
C LEU A 5 6.93 -15.81 2.37
N LYS A 6 6.79 -14.93 1.37
CA LYS A 6 6.43 -15.27 0.00
C LYS A 6 7.39 -16.31 -0.61
N GLU A 7 8.71 -16.09 -0.49
CA GLU A 7 9.73 -17.02 -1.01
C GLU A 7 9.61 -18.40 -0.38
N LYS A 8 9.46 -18.45 0.95
CA LYS A 8 9.33 -19.72 1.69
C LYS A 8 8.05 -20.45 1.33
N LEU A 9 6.91 -19.76 1.24
CA LEU A 9 5.65 -20.37 0.81
C LEU A 9 5.74 -20.88 -0.63
N SER A 10 6.31 -20.10 -1.54
CA SER A 10 6.53 -20.50 -2.92
C SER A 10 7.41 -21.75 -3.03
N ALA A 11 8.44 -21.89 -2.18
CA ALA A 11 9.27 -23.07 -2.14
C ALA A 11 8.51 -24.33 -1.68
N VAL A 12 7.65 -24.20 -0.66
CA VAL A 12 6.79 -25.29 -0.19
C VAL A 12 5.84 -25.75 -1.28
N PHE A 13 5.14 -24.82 -1.94
CA PHE A 13 4.19 -25.14 -3.02
C PHE A 13 4.89 -25.69 -4.26
N SER A 14 6.09 -25.23 -4.60
CA SER A 14 6.86 -25.75 -5.72
C SER A 14 7.25 -27.22 -5.49
N LYS A 15 7.66 -27.59 -4.27
CA LYS A 15 7.96 -28.98 -3.90
C LYS A 15 6.72 -29.87 -4.00
N LEU A 16 5.56 -29.38 -3.53
CA LEU A 16 4.29 -30.10 -3.67
C LEU A 16 3.89 -30.27 -5.14
N GLY A 17 4.08 -29.23 -5.97
CA GLY A 17 3.72 -29.23 -7.38
C GLY A 17 4.57 -30.17 -8.25
N SER A 18 5.78 -30.53 -7.81
CA SER A 18 6.63 -31.50 -8.51
C SER A 18 6.15 -32.95 -8.35
N LYS A 19 5.22 -33.22 -7.42
CA LYS A 19 4.66 -34.54 -7.15
C LYS A 19 3.27 -34.66 -7.79
N GLY A 20 3.08 -35.58 -8.70
CA GLY A 20 1.81 -35.75 -9.44
C GLY A 20 0.65 -36.22 -8.54
N LYS A 21 0.91 -37.06 -7.54
CA LYS A 21 -0.02 -37.49 -6.48
C LYS A 21 0.60 -37.19 -5.13
N LEU A 22 -0.21 -36.72 -4.19
CA LEU A 22 0.24 -36.43 -2.83
C LEU A 22 -0.20 -37.55 -1.87
N SER A 23 0.73 -37.99 -1.02
CA SER A 23 0.43 -38.86 0.09
C SER A 23 0.12 -38.04 1.36
N PRO A 24 -0.51 -38.63 2.38
CA PRO A 24 -0.66 -37.98 3.68
C PRO A 24 0.66 -37.51 4.29
N GLU A 25 1.74 -38.29 4.11
CA GLU A 25 3.09 -37.98 4.58
C GLU A 25 3.65 -36.73 3.87
N ASP A 26 3.34 -36.53 2.58
CA ASP A 26 3.74 -35.35 1.81
C ASP A 26 3.06 -34.09 2.34
N ILE A 27 1.77 -34.21 2.66
CA ILE A 27 1.01 -33.12 3.27
C ILE A 27 1.59 -32.79 4.65
N ASP A 28 1.88 -33.79 5.48
CA ASP A 28 2.47 -33.57 6.80
C ASP A 28 3.85 -32.93 6.74
N ALA A 29 4.65 -33.29 5.76
CA ALA A 29 5.96 -32.66 5.53
C ALA A 29 5.79 -31.18 5.11
N ALA A 30 4.86 -30.91 4.21
CA ALA A 30 4.55 -29.55 3.78
C ALA A 30 3.99 -28.69 4.94
N MET A 31 3.13 -29.24 5.79
CA MET A 31 2.59 -28.53 6.96
C MET A 31 3.68 -28.20 7.98
N ARG A 32 4.68 -29.08 8.17
CA ARG A 32 5.85 -28.77 9.03
C ARG A 32 6.69 -27.62 8.45
N GLU A 33 6.96 -27.63 7.14
CA GLU A 33 7.69 -26.53 6.48
C GLU A 33 6.90 -25.22 6.53
N LEU A 34 5.59 -25.27 6.27
CA LEU A 34 4.70 -24.11 6.33
C LEU A 34 4.68 -23.49 7.74
N ARG A 35 4.54 -24.32 8.78
CA ARG A 35 4.60 -23.86 10.17
C ARG A 35 5.92 -23.18 10.49
N ARG A 36 7.03 -23.78 10.07
CA ARG A 36 8.36 -23.20 10.26
C ARG A 36 8.47 -21.84 9.56
N SER A 37 7.98 -21.72 8.33
CA SER A 37 7.99 -20.47 7.56
C SER A 37 7.21 -19.38 8.26
N LEU A 38 6.04 -19.67 8.84
CA LEU A 38 5.23 -18.73 9.60
C LEU A 38 5.94 -18.26 10.87
N LEU A 39 6.55 -19.19 11.63
CA LEU A 39 7.29 -18.84 12.85
C LEU A 39 8.55 -18.01 12.56
N GLU A 40 9.28 -18.32 11.50
CA GLU A 40 10.43 -17.54 11.04
C GLU A 40 10.03 -16.14 10.49
N ALA A 41 8.76 -15.98 10.11
CA ALA A 41 8.17 -14.70 9.76
C ALA A 41 7.59 -13.94 10.96
N ASP A 42 7.87 -14.34 12.20
CA ASP A 42 7.37 -13.75 13.45
C ASP A 42 5.85 -13.86 13.64
N VAL A 43 5.19 -14.84 13.04
CA VAL A 43 3.79 -15.15 13.35
C VAL A 43 3.71 -15.74 14.77
N ASP A 44 2.72 -15.30 15.56
CA ASP A 44 2.48 -15.81 16.89
C ASP A 44 2.33 -17.34 16.91
N PHE A 45 2.93 -17.99 17.88
CA PHE A 45 3.02 -19.46 17.96
C PHE A 45 1.64 -20.15 17.98
N ARG A 46 0.67 -19.63 18.74
CA ARG A 46 -0.69 -20.18 18.82
C ARG A 46 -1.39 -19.97 17.49
N THR A 47 -1.30 -18.77 16.95
CA THR A 47 -1.86 -18.42 15.64
C THR A 47 -1.32 -19.34 14.54
N ALA A 48 -0.01 -19.55 14.46
CA ALA A 48 0.60 -20.45 13.50
C ALA A 48 0.15 -21.92 13.70
N LYS A 49 0.06 -22.39 14.96
CA LYS A 49 -0.41 -23.73 15.27
C LYS A 49 -1.84 -23.96 14.81
N ASP A 50 -2.74 -23.05 15.13
CA ASP A 50 -4.17 -23.15 14.81
C ASP A 50 -4.42 -23.04 13.30
N PHE A 51 -3.68 -22.16 12.63
CA PHE A 51 -3.69 -22.03 11.17
C PHE A 51 -3.28 -23.35 10.51
N ILE A 52 -2.16 -23.94 10.92
CA ILE A 52 -1.67 -25.22 10.36
C ILE A 52 -2.65 -26.36 10.63
N ALA A 53 -3.29 -26.38 11.79
CA ALA A 53 -4.28 -27.42 12.11
C ALA A 53 -5.46 -27.35 11.14
N ARG A 54 -6.02 -26.15 10.89
CA ARG A 54 -7.13 -25.95 9.94
C ARG A 54 -6.74 -26.28 8.50
N VAL A 55 -5.57 -25.81 8.05
CA VAL A 55 -5.06 -26.13 6.70
C VAL A 55 -4.87 -27.63 6.53
N ARG A 56 -4.28 -28.30 7.52
CA ARG A 56 -4.05 -29.76 7.50
C ARG A 56 -5.36 -30.55 7.41
N GLU A 57 -6.33 -30.21 8.23
CA GLU A 57 -7.66 -30.86 8.22
C GLU A 57 -8.29 -30.79 6.83
N ARG A 58 -8.31 -29.61 6.23
CA ARG A 58 -8.89 -29.39 4.89
C ARG A 58 -8.04 -30.06 3.78
N ALA A 59 -6.72 -29.97 3.87
CA ALA A 59 -5.80 -30.54 2.88
C ALA A 59 -5.80 -32.08 2.87
N SER A 60 -6.11 -32.73 4.00
CA SER A 60 -6.18 -34.18 4.13
C SER A 60 -7.52 -34.77 3.69
N SER A 61 -8.45 -33.95 3.18
CA SER A 61 -9.74 -34.45 2.70
C SER A 61 -9.57 -35.34 1.46
N ALA A 62 -10.47 -36.29 1.30
CA ALA A 62 -10.47 -37.22 0.15
C ALA A 62 -10.56 -36.47 -1.19
N GLU A 63 -11.28 -35.35 -1.25
CA GLU A 63 -11.40 -34.50 -2.44
C GLU A 63 -10.05 -33.91 -2.89
N VAL A 64 -9.20 -33.52 -1.93
CA VAL A 64 -7.88 -32.96 -2.23
C VAL A 64 -6.91 -34.07 -2.67
N LEU A 65 -6.89 -35.20 -1.95
CA LEU A 65 -5.99 -36.33 -2.25
C LEU A 65 -6.30 -36.98 -3.60
N GLN A 66 -7.56 -37.00 -4.03
CA GLN A 66 -8.01 -37.58 -5.30
C GLN A 66 -8.02 -36.54 -6.44
N SER A 67 -7.71 -35.29 -6.18
CA SER A 67 -7.69 -34.23 -7.19
C SER A 67 -6.60 -34.47 -8.25
N ILE A 68 -6.87 -34.05 -9.49
CA ILE A 68 -5.88 -34.01 -10.57
C ILE A 68 -4.84 -32.90 -10.31
N THR A 69 -5.21 -31.86 -9.57
CA THR A 69 -4.34 -30.71 -9.21
C THR A 69 -4.32 -30.48 -7.69
N PRO A 70 -3.79 -31.45 -6.88
CA PRO A 70 -3.86 -31.33 -5.42
C PRO A 70 -3.07 -30.14 -4.88
N ASN A 71 -1.96 -29.77 -5.54
CA ASN A 71 -1.16 -28.60 -5.19
C ASN A 71 -1.95 -27.27 -5.31
N GLU A 72 -2.73 -27.10 -6.38
CA GLU A 72 -3.55 -25.92 -6.58
C GLU A 72 -4.64 -25.82 -5.50
N ARG A 73 -5.24 -26.96 -5.16
CA ARG A 73 -6.24 -27.03 -4.08
C ARG A 73 -5.65 -26.69 -2.71
N ILE A 74 -4.49 -27.22 -2.38
CA ILE A 74 -3.81 -26.88 -1.10
C ILE A 74 -3.44 -25.39 -1.09
N SER A 75 -2.95 -24.84 -2.20
CA SER A 75 -2.65 -23.41 -2.31
C SER A 75 -3.91 -22.55 -2.10
N ALA A 76 -5.05 -22.95 -2.67
CA ALA A 76 -6.33 -22.27 -2.46
C ALA A 76 -6.80 -22.34 -0.99
N ILE A 77 -6.65 -23.50 -0.34
CA ILE A 77 -6.97 -23.67 1.10
C ILE A 77 -6.10 -22.73 1.94
N VAL A 78 -4.80 -22.67 1.69
CA VAL A 78 -3.89 -21.76 2.42
C VAL A 78 -4.27 -20.30 2.19
N TYR A 79 -4.61 -19.92 0.97
CA TYR A 79 -5.08 -18.58 0.63
C TYR A 79 -6.36 -18.21 1.41
N GLU A 80 -7.35 -19.08 1.42
CA GLU A 80 -8.61 -18.87 2.15
C GLU A 80 -8.40 -18.79 3.66
N GLU A 81 -7.53 -19.64 4.22
CA GLU A 81 -7.20 -19.60 5.64
C GLU A 81 -6.41 -18.32 6.02
N LEU A 82 -5.56 -17.80 5.13
CA LEU A 82 -4.91 -16.50 5.34
C LEU A 82 -5.94 -15.37 5.38
N ILE A 83 -6.91 -15.36 4.46
CA ILE A 83 -8.01 -14.38 4.48
C ILE A 83 -8.80 -14.48 5.79
N SER A 84 -9.18 -15.70 6.18
CA SER A 84 -9.92 -15.95 7.42
C SER A 84 -9.15 -15.45 8.66
N LEU A 85 -7.83 -15.65 8.68
CA LEU A 85 -6.95 -15.20 9.77
C LEU A 85 -6.92 -13.68 9.88
N MET A 86 -6.84 -12.97 8.76
CA MET A 86 -6.84 -11.50 8.69
C MET A 86 -8.23 -10.90 8.91
N GLY A 87 -9.28 -11.69 8.80
CA GLY A 87 -10.67 -11.30 9.06
C GLY A 87 -11.35 -10.56 7.93
N LYS A 88 -12.47 -9.92 8.23
CA LYS A 88 -13.24 -9.15 7.24
C LYS A 88 -12.74 -7.71 7.15
N PRO A 89 -12.86 -7.07 5.98
CA PRO A 89 -12.64 -5.64 5.85
C PRO A 89 -13.50 -4.85 6.85
N ALA A 90 -12.93 -3.84 7.48
CA ALA A 90 -13.63 -2.99 8.43
C ALA A 90 -13.50 -1.52 7.99
N PRO A 91 -14.56 -0.92 7.44
CA PRO A 91 -14.54 0.49 7.05
C PRO A 91 -14.40 1.40 8.28
N LEU A 92 -13.98 2.64 8.03
CA LEU A 92 -13.98 3.68 9.04
C LEU A 92 -15.42 4.04 9.39
N ILE A 93 -15.70 4.17 10.68
CA ILE A 93 -17.01 4.59 11.17
C ILE A 93 -17.10 6.11 11.08
N ILE A 94 -17.99 6.60 10.24
CA ILE A 94 -18.30 8.02 10.12
C ILE A 94 -19.62 8.30 10.84
N SER A 95 -19.60 9.27 11.75
CA SER A 95 -20.80 9.68 12.49
C SER A 95 -21.83 10.33 11.58
N PRO A 96 -23.12 9.99 11.71
CA PRO A 96 -24.17 10.71 10.99
C PRO A 96 -24.34 12.16 11.48
N LYS A 97 -23.81 12.49 12.65
CA LYS A 97 -23.77 13.86 13.20
C LYS A 97 -22.32 14.32 13.24
N PRO A 98 -21.91 15.25 12.37
CA PRO A 98 -20.55 15.78 12.42
C PRO A 98 -20.31 16.62 13.71
N PRO A 99 -19.03 16.71 14.13
CA PRO A 99 -17.86 16.07 13.54
C PRO A 99 -17.68 14.61 14.01
N THR A 100 -17.17 13.76 13.12
CA THR A 100 -16.62 12.45 13.50
C THR A 100 -15.29 12.67 14.20
N VAL A 101 -15.11 12.12 15.42
CA VAL A 101 -13.86 12.24 16.17
C VAL A 101 -13.11 10.92 16.16
N ILE A 102 -11.87 10.96 15.67
CA ILE A 102 -10.96 9.82 15.52
C ILE A 102 -9.75 10.06 16.44
N LEU A 103 -9.51 9.14 17.36
CA LEU A 103 -8.32 9.14 18.21
C LEU A 103 -7.25 8.25 17.59
N MET A 104 -6.04 8.81 17.36
CA MET A 104 -4.88 8.07 16.89
C MET A 104 -3.96 7.78 18.07
N ALA A 105 -3.86 6.52 18.49
CA ALA A 105 -2.99 6.04 19.56
C ALA A 105 -1.82 5.22 19.01
N GLY A 106 -0.79 4.97 19.82
CA GLY A 106 0.34 4.09 19.47
C GLY A 106 1.67 4.52 20.09
N LEU A 107 2.65 3.64 20.02
CA LEU A 107 3.98 3.89 20.56
C LEU A 107 4.79 4.91 19.75
N GLN A 108 5.87 5.40 20.32
CA GLN A 108 6.81 6.27 19.63
C GLN A 108 7.43 5.53 18.43
N GLY A 109 7.57 6.22 17.30
CA GLY A 109 8.14 5.62 16.09
C GLY A 109 7.17 4.73 15.29
N SER A 110 5.94 4.48 15.78
CA SER A 110 4.93 3.71 15.03
C SER A 110 4.39 4.42 13.78
N GLY A 111 4.71 5.71 13.60
CA GLY A 111 4.27 6.48 12.44
C GLY A 111 2.92 7.18 12.62
N LYS A 112 2.47 7.44 13.86
CA LYS A 112 1.18 8.10 14.16
C LYS A 112 0.99 9.41 13.40
N THR A 113 1.86 10.39 13.62
CA THR A 113 1.77 11.74 13.05
C THR A 113 1.67 11.70 11.51
N THR A 114 2.53 10.91 10.88
CA THR A 114 2.50 10.73 9.43
C THR A 114 1.20 10.05 8.97
N THR A 115 0.74 9.04 9.73
CA THR A 115 -0.49 8.29 9.42
C THR A 115 -1.74 9.15 9.63
N THR A 116 -1.76 10.02 10.65
CA THR A 116 -2.81 11.02 10.87
C THR A 116 -3.02 11.88 9.63
N VAL A 117 -1.95 12.41 9.06
CA VAL A 117 -2.04 13.23 7.85
C VAL A 117 -2.40 12.41 6.61
N LYS A 118 -1.88 11.18 6.48
CA LYS A 118 -2.25 10.26 5.38
C LYS A 118 -3.74 9.92 5.43
N LEU A 119 -4.28 9.64 6.62
CA LEU A 119 -5.71 9.36 6.80
C LEU A 119 -6.56 10.59 6.45
N ALA A 120 -6.17 11.76 6.94
CA ALA A 120 -6.85 13.01 6.59
C ALA A 120 -6.85 13.26 5.08
N ARG A 121 -5.71 13.09 4.41
CA ARG A 121 -5.61 13.22 2.95
C ARG A 121 -6.49 12.20 2.22
N ASN A 122 -6.55 10.96 2.69
CA ASN A 122 -7.40 9.91 2.11
C ASN A 122 -8.88 10.27 2.20
N LEU A 123 -9.31 10.87 3.32
CA LEU A 123 -10.68 11.30 3.54
C LEU A 123 -11.07 12.58 2.77
N LYS A 124 -10.11 13.40 2.37
CA LYS A 124 -10.36 14.71 1.74
C LYS A 124 -11.20 14.67 0.45
N GLY A 125 -11.27 13.51 -0.21
CA GLY A 125 -12.11 13.33 -1.41
C GLY A 125 -13.62 13.38 -1.13
N SER A 126 -14.04 13.08 0.11
CA SER A 126 -15.44 12.98 0.53
C SER A 126 -15.77 13.77 1.80
N HIS A 127 -14.75 14.20 2.54
CA HIS A 127 -14.87 14.87 3.85
C HIS A 127 -13.98 16.11 3.92
N ASN A 128 -14.19 16.94 4.94
CA ASN A 128 -13.37 18.09 5.28
C ASN A 128 -12.62 17.85 6.61
N PRO A 129 -11.53 17.10 6.60
CA PRO A 129 -10.84 16.68 7.81
C PRO A 129 -10.01 17.81 8.43
N LEU A 130 -9.97 17.81 9.79
CA LEU A 130 -9.11 18.63 10.63
C LEU A 130 -8.16 17.72 11.40
N VAL A 131 -6.85 17.94 11.33
CA VAL A 131 -5.88 17.27 12.19
C VAL A 131 -5.55 18.13 13.39
N VAL A 132 -5.48 17.52 14.58
CA VAL A 132 -5.31 18.20 15.86
C VAL A 132 -4.06 17.69 16.54
N ALA A 133 -3.16 18.61 16.91
CA ALA A 133 -1.95 18.28 17.67
C ALA A 133 -2.28 18.10 19.15
N CYS A 134 -2.16 16.87 19.64
CA CYS A 134 -2.33 16.52 21.06
C CYS A 134 -1.00 16.09 21.74
N ASP A 135 0.12 15.96 21.01
CA ASP A 135 1.46 15.76 21.59
C ASP A 135 2.08 17.12 21.96
N LEU A 136 1.54 17.77 22.99
CA LEU A 136 1.92 19.13 23.39
C LEU A 136 3.26 19.19 24.11
N ARG A 137 3.71 18.08 24.70
CA ARG A 137 4.98 18.00 25.42
C ARG A 137 6.20 18.03 24.49
N ARG A 138 5.97 17.83 23.22
CA ARG A 138 7.00 17.81 22.19
C ARG A 138 6.71 18.89 21.12
N PRO A 139 7.20 20.13 21.31
CA PRO A 139 6.95 21.22 20.37
C PRO A 139 7.30 20.87 18.92
N ALA A 140 8.35 20.07 18.73
CA ALA A 140 8.74 19.58 17.43
C ALA A 140 7.67 18.65 16.80
N ALA A 141 6.88 17.90 17.59
CA ALA A 141 5.81 17.04 17.06
C ALA A 141 4.62 17.89 16.57
N VAL A 142 4.27 18.95 17.28
CA VAL A 142 3.24 19.92 16.85
C VAL A 142 3.63 20.56 15.51
N GLU A 143 4.87 21.02 15.41
CA GLU A 143 5.39 21.64 14.17
C GLU A 143 5.47 20.62 13.02
N GLN A 144 5.91 19.41 13.29
CA GLN A 144 5.92 18.32 12.32
C GLN A 144 4.53 18.05 11.75
N LEU A 145 3.50 17.94 12.61
CA LEU A 145 2.13 17.73 12.18
C LEU A 145 1.65 18.90 11.32
N ARG A 146 1.96 20.15 11.71
CA ARG A 146 1.60 21.36 10.96
C ARG A 146 2.18 21.33 9.54
N VAL A 147 3.50 21.10 9.41
CA VAL A 147 4.18 21.06 8.12
C VAL A 147 3.62 19.96 7.22
N LEU A 148 3.38 18.76 7.78
CA LEU A 148 2.80 17.65 7.02
C LEU A 148 1.37 17.94 6.57
N ALA A 149 0.56 18.56 7.43
CA ALA A 149 -0.82 18.95 7.12
C ALA A 149 -0.88 20.00 6.00
N GLU A 150 -0.03 21.02 6.08
CA GLU A 150 0.11 22.04 5.03
C GLU A 150 0.52 21.43 3.69
N GLY A 151 1.53 20.54 3.69
CA GLY A 151 1.96 19.81 2.49
C GLY A 151 0.86 18.95 1.88
N ALA A 152 -0.03 18.39 2.70
CA ALA A 152 -1.20 17.63 2.27
C ALA A 152 -2.43 18.51 1.98
N LYS A 153 -2.34 19.82 2.24
CA LYS A 153 -3.46 20.77 2.15
C LYS A 153 -4.66 20.37 3.02
N VAL A 154 -4.40 19.90 4.24
CA VAL A 154 -5.38 19.53 5.26
C VAL A 154 -5.41 20.60 6.33
N ALA A 155 -6.60 20.90 6.89
CA ALA A 155 -6.73 21.84 7.99
C ALA A 155 -5.99 21.32 9.24
N PHE A 156 -5.31 22.22 9.93
CA PHE A 156 -4.53 21.95 11.15
C PHE A 156 -5.05 22.80 12.31
N PHE A 157 -5.05 22.20 13.50
CA PHE A 157 -5.33 22.87 14.76
C PHE A 157 -4.31 22.46 15.82
N GLY A 158 -3.84 23.43 16.60
CA GLY A 158 -2.84 23.21 17.64
C GLY A 158 -2.96 24.21 18.80
N PRO A 159 -2.06 24.16 19.80
CA PRO A 159 -2.13 24.96 21.01
C PRO A 159 -2.11 26.48 20.77
N ASN A 160 -1.48 26.92 19.68
CA ASN A 160 -1.40 28.35 19.31
C ASN A 160 -2.53 28.80 18.39
N SER A 161 -3.57 28.00 18.22
CA SER A 161 -4.72 28.36 17.37
C SER A 161 -5.60 29.43 18.10
N PRO A 162 -6.22 30.38 17.35
CA PRO A 162 -6.88 31.56 17.97
C PRO A 162 -8.02 31.27 18.95
N VAL A 163 -8.57 30.05 18.90
CA VAL A 163 -9.72 29.64 19.74
C VAL A 163 -9.26 29.03 21.09
N VAL A 164 -7.96 28.77 21.26
CA VAL A 164 -7.40 28.25 22.50
C VAL A 164 -7.12 29.45 23.43
N PRO A 165 -7.75 29.55 24.62
CA PRO A 165 -7.49 30.65 25.52
C PRO A 165 -6.02 30.67 25.98
N PRO A 166 -5.33 31.81 25.92
CA PRO A 166 -3.93 31.93 26.29
C PRO A 166 -3.65 31.72 27.79
N THR A 167 -4.70 31.66 28.61
CA THR A 167 -4.62 31.43 30.08
C THR A 167 -4.60 29.97 30.51
N LEU A 168 -4.83 29.03 29.57
CA LEU A 168 -4.71 27.59 29.83
C LEU A 168 -3.25 27.20 29.66
N GLY A 169 -2.70 26.43 30.61
CA GLY A 169 -1.30 26.01 30.59
C GLY A 169 -0.92 25.43 29.22
N GLU A 170 0.29 25.71 28.75
CA GLU A 170 0.79 25.33 27.42
C GLU A 170 0.66 23.84 27.08
N ASN A 171 0.35 22.99 28.08
CA ASN A 171 0.25 21.53 27.98
C ASN A 171 -1.16 20.98 28.26
N ASP A 172 -2.21 21.80 28.20
CA ASP A 172 -3.58 21.31 28.43
C ASP A 172 -4.18 20.72 27.15
N VAL A 173 -3.97 19.42 26.97
CA VAL A 173 -4.51 18.65 25.82
C VAL A 173 -6.04 18.73 25.75
N ILE A 174 -6.72 18.74 26.90
CA ILE A 174 -8.18 18.81 26.97
C ILE A 174 -8.71 20.15 26.46
N ALA A 175 -8.01 21.25 26.76
CA ALA A 175 -8.36 22.55 26.20
C ALA A 175 -8.20 22.61 24.66
N VAL A 176 -7.11 22.05 24.14
CA VAL A 176 -6.87 21.97 22.71
C VAL A 176 -7.96 21.15 22.04
N VAL A 177 -8.31 19.99 22.59
CA VAL A 177 -9.33 19.10 22.03
C VAL A 177 -10.71 19.75 22.03
N LYS A 178 -11.12 20.43 23.11
CA LYS A 178 -12.37 21.20 23.17
C LYS A 178 -12.37 22.39 22.19
N GLY A 179 -11.24 23.08 22.08
CA GLY A 179 -11.06 24.16 21.12
C GLY A 179 -11.17 23.68 19.67
N ALA A 180 -10.62 22.51 19.37
CA ALA A 180 -10.69 21.89 18.05
C ALA A 180 -12.13 21.56 17.62
N VAL A 181 -12.98 21.11 18.53
CA VAL A 181 -14.42 20.87 18.23
C VAL A 181 -15.12 22.19 17.86
N LYS A 182 -14.95 23.25 18.65
CA LYS A 182 -15.52 24.57 18.33
C LYS A 182 -14.99 25.13 17.00
N TYR A 183 -13.69 24.93 16.75
CA TYR A 183 -13.09 25.34 15.49
C TYR A 183 -13.70 24.57 14.31
N ALA A 184 -13.86 23.26 14.43
CA ALA A 184 -14.43 22.40 13.41
C ALA A 184 -15.87 22.81 13.06
N GLU A 185 -16.71 23.12 14.06
CA GLU A 185 -18.07 23.63 13.88
C GLU A 185 -18.07 24.93 13.07
N GLY A 186 -17.18 25.88 13.40
CA GLY A 186 -17.07 27.17 12.73
C GLY A 186 -16.51 27.10 11.29
N HIS A 187 -15.76 26.04 10.96
CA HIS A 187 -15.09 25.87 9.66
C HIS A 187 -15.65 24.73 8.84
N MET A 188 -16.78 24.15 9.23
CA MET A 188 -17.45 23.03 8.56
C MET A 188 -16.53 21.80 8.39
N ASN A 189 -15.64 21.57 9.36
CA ASN A 189 -14.88 20.31 9.38
C ASN A 189 -15.77 19.21 9.94
N ASP A 190 -15.98 18.17 9.14
CA ASP A 190 -16.87 17.04 9.50
C ASP A 190 -16.13 15.86 10.11
N VAL A 191 -14.78 15.87 10.06
CA VAL A 191 -13.91 14.86 10.67
C VAL A 191 -12.78 15.53 11.44
N ILE A 192 -12.58 15.13 12.70
CA ILE A 192 -11.46 15.55 13.55
C ILE A 192 -10.59 14.35 13.80
N ILE A 193 -9.28 14.46 13.56
CA ILE A 193 -8.30 13.40 13.82
C ILE A 193 -7.30 13.91 14.85
N LEU A 194 -7.31 13.29 16.04
CA LEU A 194 -6.47 13.64 17.16
C LEU A 194 -5.14 12.87 17.08
N ASP A 195 -4.03 13.58 16.86
CA ASP A 195 -2.67 13.01 16.88
C ASP A 195 -2.12 13.08 18.30
N THR A 196 -2.21 11.96 19.03
CA THR A 196 -1.81 11.92 20.46
C THR A 196 -0.33 11.67 20.65
N ALA A 197 0.18 11.93 21.84
CA ALA A 197 1.54 11.62 22.24
C ALA A 197 1.86 10.13 22.01
N GLY A 198 3.12 9.85 21.67
CA GLY A 198 3.66 8.50 21.65
C GLY A 198 4.82 8.37 22.62
N ARG A 199 4.76 7.35 23.47
CA ARG A 199 5.83 7.00 24.38
C ARG A 199 6.58 5.76 23.90
N LEU A 200 7.80 5.57 24.42
CA LEU A 200 8.60 4.38 24.10
C LEU A 200 7.94 3.09 24.62
N HIS A 201 7.27 3.20 25.76
CA HIS A 201 6.54 2.13 26.43
C HIS A 201 5.15 2.59 26.82
N ILE A 202 4.28 1.64 27.10
CA ILE A 202 2.97 1.88 27.69
C ILE A 202 3.20 2.22 29.16
N ASP A 203 2.96 3.47 29.53
CA ASP A 203 3.06 3.96 30.90
C ASP A 203 1.70 4.52 31.38
N ASP A 204 1.54 4.65 32.71
CA ASP A 204 0.31 5.11 33.32
C ASP A 204 -0.05 6.54 32.93
N GLU A 205 0.94 7.36 32.59
CA GLU A 205 0.73 8.75 32.22
C GLU A 205 0.12 8.87 30.83
N LEU A 206 0.65 8.11 29.82
CA LEU A 206 0.06 8.02 28.48
C LEU A 206 -1.37 7.50 28.58
N MET A 207 -1.57 6.46 29.36
CA MET A 207 -2.88 5.82 29.52
C MET A 207 -3.89 6.73 30.16
N SER A 208 -3.48 7.52 31.17
CA SER A 208 -4.32 8.52 31.82
C SER A 208 -4.71 9.65 30.86
N GLU A 209 -3.77 10.14 30.04
CA GLU A 209 -4.02 11.19 29.05
C GLU A 209 -5.04 10.73 28.02
N LEU A 210 -4.85 9.53 27.44
CA LEU A 210 -5.77 8.97 26.44
C LEU A 210 -7.17 8.73 27.02
N LYS A 211 -7.25 8.28 28.27
CA LYS A 211 -8.52 8.09 28.98
C LYS A 211 -9.22 9.42 29.23
N SER A 212 -8.51 10.45 29.65
CA SER A 212 -9.06 11.79 29.85
C SER A 212 -9.63 12.38 28.54
N ILE A 213 -8.97 12.18 27.42
CA ILE A 213 -9.52 12.58 26.12
C ILE A 213 -10.81 11.81 25.82
N ALA A 214 -10.84 10.50 26.06
CA ALA A 214 -11.99 9.65 25.80
C ALA A 214 -13.21 9.97 26.71
N GLU A 215 -12.99 10.51 27.89
CA GLU A 215 -14.04 10.94 28.81
C GLU A 215 -14.68 12.28 28.40
N VAL A 216 -13.91 13.13 27.72
CA VAL A 216 -14.34 14.51 27.39
C VAL A 216 -15.07 14.59 26.06
N LEU A 217 -14.76 13.71 25.11
CA LEU A 217 -15.34 13.70 23.77
C LEU A 217 -15.91 12.33 23.38
N PRO A 218 -17.03 12.29 22.66
CA PRO A 218 -17.50 11.05 22.04
C PRO A 218 -16.54 10.64 20.92
N LEU A 219 -15.65 9.68 21.23
CA LEU A 219 -14.75 9.12 20.21
C LEU A 219 -15.50 8.09 19.37
N HIS A 220 -15.65 8.37 18.09
CA HIS A 220 -16.30 7.47 17.13
C HIS A 220 -15.35 6.36 16.68
N GLU A 221 -14.06 6.68 16.57
CA GLU A 221 -12.99 5.75 16.26
C GLU A 221 -11.82 5.90 17.21
N LYS A 222 -11.33 4.78 17.69
CA LYS A 222 -10.13 4.65 18.53
C LYS A 222 -9.17 3.72 17.80
N ILE A 223 -8.24 4.32 17.07
CA ILE A 223 -7.36 3.61 16.14
C ILE A 223 -5.95 3.54 16.73
N LEU A 224 -5.42 2.33 16.82
CA LEU A 224 -4.03 2.12 17.15
C LEU A 224 -3.17 2.03 15.88
N VAL A 225 -2.13 2.85 15.83
CA VAL A 225 -1.12 2.81 14.78
C VAL A 225 0.03 1.94 15.24
N VAL A 226 0.29 0.88 14.48
CA VAL A 226 1.25 -0.17 14.84
C VAL A 226 2.30 -0.30 13.74
N ASP A 227 3.56 -0.34 14.16
CA ASP A 227 4.68 -0.68 13.27
C ASP A 227 4.67 -2.20 12.99
N SER A 228 4.50 -2.59 11.73
CA SER A 228 4.50 -4.01 11.33
C SER A 228 5.83 -4.71 11.58
N MET A 229 6.93 -3.94 11.66
CA MET A 229 8.26 -4.47 11.89
C MET A 229 8.55 -4.78 13.37
N ALA A 230 7.67 -4.34 14.30
CA ALA A 230 7.85 -4.56 15.74
C ALA A 230 7.57 -6.01 16.20
N GLY A 231 7.17 -6.91 15.29
CA GLY A 231 6.97 -8.34 15.60
C GLY A 231 5.96 -8.57 16.73
N GLN A 232 6.31 -9.39 17.72
CA GLN A 232 5.43 -9.73 18.85
C GLN A 232 5.13 -8.54 19.78
N GLU A 233 6.01 -7.54 19.82
CA GLU A 233 5.76 -6.32 20.60
C GLU A 233 4.55 -5.54 20.09
N ALA A 234 4.33 -5.56 18.77
CA ALA A 234 3.14 -5.00 18.15
C ALA A 234 1.84 -5.65 18.67
N VAL A 235 1.85 -6.98 18.83
CA VAL A 235 0.71 -7.75 19.33
C VAL A 235 0.46 -7.44 20.81
N ASN A 236 1.51 -7.41 21.63
CA ASN A 236 1.41 -7.12 23.06
C ASN A 236 0.91 -5.70 23.30
N SER A 237 1.43 -4.73 22.57
CA SER A 237 0.98 -3.33 22.62
C SER A 237 -0.50 -3.21 22.24
N ALA A 238 -0.93 -3.88 21.16
CA ALA A 238 -2.32 -3.82 20.74
C ALA A 238 -3.29 -4.38 21.79
N LYS A 239 -2.91 -5.45 22.50
CA LYS A 239 -3.70 -5.99 23.63
C LYS A 239 -3.85 -4.95 24.73
N ALA A 240 -2.74 -4.39 25.22
CA ALA A 240 -2.76 -3.44 26.34
C ALA A 240 -3.55 -2.17 26.00
N PHE A 241 -3.38 -1.61 24.80
CA PHE A 241 -4.19 -0.47 24.36
C PHE A 241 -5.67 -0.84 24.21
N HIS A 242 -5.98 -2.06 23.77
CA HIS A 242 -7.36 -2.50 23.60
C HIS A 242 -8.10 -2.67 24.94
N GLU A 243 -7.43 -3.24 25.93
CA GLU A 243 -7.96 -3.40 27.28
C GLU A 243 -8.35 -2.05 27.89
N LEU A 244 -7.56 -1.00 27.63
CA LEU A 244 -7.83 0.33 28.16
C LEU A 244 -8.87 1.12 27.36
N LEU A 245 -8.70 1.17 26.03
CA LEU A 245 -9.45 2.09 25.16
C LEU A 245 -10.60 1.42 24.44
N SER A 246 -10.71 0.08 24.45
CA SER A 246 -11.64 -0.65 23.58
C SER A 246 -11.49 -0.21 22.12
N LEU A 247 -10.31 -0.44 21.54
CA LEU A 247 -9.95 -0.02 20.18
C LEU A 247 -10.98 -0.48 19.15
N THR A 248 -11.29 0.38 18.18
CA THR A 248 -12.22 0.09 17.08
C THR A 248 -11.51 -0.38 15.82
N GLY A 249 -10.21 -0.16 15.72
CA GLY A 249 -9.41 -0.56 14.58
C GLY A 249 -7.92 -0.36 14.73
N LEU A 250 -7.19 -0.94 13.80
CA LEU A 250 -5.73 -0.85 13.69
C LEU A 250 -5.35 -0.25 12.33
N ILE A 251 -4.23 0.47 12.33
CA ILE A 251 -3.51 0.83 11.11
C ILE A 251 -2.10 0.23 11.20
N LEU A 252 -1.76 -0.61 10.24
CA LEU A 252 -0.42 -1.18 10.14
C LEU A 252 0.46 -0.26 9.30
N THR A 253 1.62 0.14 9.81
CA THR A 253 2.59 1.00 9.12
C THR A 253 3.82 0.21 8.70
N LYS A 254 4.63 0.80 7.83
CA LYS A 254 5.93 0.27 7.38
C LYS A 254 5.86 -1.13 6.74
N LEU A 255 4.70 -1.48 6.19
CA LEU A 255 4.54 -2.77 5.50
C LEU A 255 5.42 -2.90 4.26
N ASP A 256 5.84 -1.80 3.66
CA ASP A 256 6.78 -1.79 2.53
C ASP A 256 8.21 -2.21 2.93
N GLY A 257 8.62 -1.94 4.17
CA GLY A 257 9.89 -2.41 4.75
C GLY A 257 9.80 -3.78 5.42
N ASP A 258 8.60 -4.28 5.67
CA ASP A 258 8.38 -5.56 6.37
C ASP A 258 8.52 -6.75 5.41
N ALA A 259 9.69 -7.40 5.49
CA ALA A 259 9.95 -8.62 4.75
C ALA A 259 9.33 -9.87 5.41
N ARG A 260 9.01 -9.82 6.70
CA ARG A 260 8.52 -10.95 7.50
C ARG A 260 7.00 -11.08 7.47
N GLY A 261 6.27 -10.00 7.78
CA GLY A 261 4.81 -9.90 7.69
C GLY A 261 4.00 -10.61 8.77
N GLY A 262 4.66 -11.25 9.73
CA GLY A 262 3.99 -12.08 10.71
C GLY A 262 3.13 -11.32 11.71
N SER A 263 3.53 -10.09 12.08
CA SER A 263 2.73 -9.23 12.97
C SER A 263 1.38 -8.88 12.35
N ALA A 264 1.35 -8.59 11.04
CA ALA A 264 0.10 -8.31 10.33
C ALA A 264 -0.90 -9.48 10.37
N LEU A 265 -0.38 -10.73 10.32
CA LEU A 265 -1.18 -11.94 10.45
C LEU A 265 -1.62 -12.20 11.89
N SER A 266 -0.73 -11.94 12.85
CA SER A 266 -0.97 -12.29 14.26
C SER A 266 -1.87 -11.32 14.99
N ILE A 267 -1.72 -10.01 14.72
CA ILE A 267 -2.34 -8.96 15.53
C ILE A 267 -3.87 -9.08 15.55
N ARG A 268 -4.49 -9.32 14.39
CA ARG A 268 -5.93 -9.54 14.28
C ARG A 268 -6.37 -10.84 14.93
N ALA A 269 -5.62 -11.94 14.69
CA ALA A 269 -5.96 -13.26 15.21
C ALA A 269 -5.90 -13.29 16.74
N VAL A 270 -4.95 -12.58 17.34
CA VAL A 270 -4.72 -12.56 18.78
C VAL A 270 -5.61 -11.56 19.52
N THR A 271 -5.88 -10.38 18.90
CA THR A 271 -6.61 -9.28 19.58
C THR A 271 -8.07 -9.21 19.20
N GLY A 272 -8.48 -9.79 18.07
CA GLY A 272 -9.83 -9.64 17.53
C GLY A 272 -10.09 -8.28 16.86
N ILE A 273 -9.18 -7.29 17.00
CA ILE A 273 -9.36 -5.93 16.50
C ILE A 273 -9.17 -5.92 14.97
N PRO A 274 -10.09 -5.31 14.19
CA PRO A 274 -9.97 -5.27 12.75
C PRO A 274 -8.85 -4.32 12.30
N VAL A 275 -8.11 -4.71 11.27
CA VAL A 275 -7.20 -3.81 10.57
C VAL A 275 -7.99 -3.01 9.54
N LYS A 276 -7.93 -1.68 9.58
CA LYS A 276 -8.67 -0.78 8.68
C LYS A 276 -7.83 -0.27 7.53
N PHE A 277 -6.56 0.05 7.79
CA PHE A 277 -5.66 0.59 6.78
C PHE A 277 -4.26 -0.02 6.87
N ALA A 278 -3.54 0.06 5.75
CA ALA A 278 -2.18 -0.40 5.56
C ALA A 278 -1.31 0.73 5.00
N GLY A 279 -0.26 1.11 5.73
CA GLY A 279 0.78 2.03 5.26
C GLY A 279 1.82 1.29 4.43
N VAL A 280 1.90 1.63 3.15
CA VAL A 280 2.69 0.90 2.15
C VAL A 280 3.83 1.74 1.55
N GLY A 281 4.25 2.77 2.24
CA GLY A 281 5.34 3.66 1.82
C GLY A 281 5.37 4.96 2.60
N GLU A 282 6.38 5.80 2.35
CA GLU A 282 6.60 7.07 3.07
C GLU A 282 5.71 8.21 2.57
N ASN A 283 5.38 8.23 1.29
CA ASN A 283 4.58 9.29 0.67
C ASN A 283 3.21 9.46 1.35
N THR A 284 2.69 10.68 1.31
CA THR A 284 1.39 11.00 1.94
C THR A 284 0.18 10.33 1.30
N ASP A 285 0.31 9.76 0.11
CA ASP A 285 -0.69 8.94 -0.59
C ASP A 285 -0.53 7.43 -0.36
N ALA A 286 0.51 7.01 0.37
CA ALA A 286 0.81 5.62 0.63
C ALA A 286 0.06 5.06 1.85
N LEU A 287 -1.27 5.22 1.86
CA LEU A 287 -2.19 4.60 2.83
C LEU A 287 -3.32 3.93 2.04
N GLU A 288 -3.40 2.62 2.13
CA GLU A 288 -4.40 1.81 1.44
C GLU A 288 -5.44 1.29 2.44
N VAL A 289 -6.69 1.14 2.01
CA VAL A 289 -7.69 0.38 2.77
C VAL A 289 -7.22 -1.06 2.88
N PHE A 290 -7.26 -1.62 4.08
CA PHE A 290 -6.82 -2.98 4.31
C PHE A 290 -7.79 -3.98 3.66
N SER A 291 -7.29 -4.84 2.76
CA SER A 291 -8.04 -5.94 2.15
C SER A 291 -7.31 -7.25 2.46
N PRO A 292 -7.94 -8.15 3.22
CA PRO A 292 -7.41 -9.49 3.49
C PRO A 292 -7.07 -10.25 2.22
N GLU A 293 -7.89 -10.15 1.17
CA GLU A 293 -7.70 -10.83 -0.11
C GLU A 293 -6.43 -10.33 -0.82
N ARG A 294 -6.22 -9.02 -0.85
CA ARG A 294 -5.02 -8.41 -1.44
C ARG A 294 -3.76 -8.80 -0.67
N MET A 295 -3.84 -8.78 0.66
CA MET A 295 -2.71 -9.19 1.52
C MET A 295 -2.37 -10.66 1.37
N ALA A 296 -3.37 -11.56 1.38
CA ALA A 296 -3.18 -12.98 1.12
C ALA A 296 -2.58 -13.22 -0.28
N GLY A 297 -3.06 -12.53 -1.31
CA GLY A 297 -2.50 -12.59 -2.66
C GLY A 297 -1.03 -12.18 -2.73
N ARG A 298 -0.65 -11.09 -2.05
CA ARG A 298 0.75 -10.62 -1.96
C ARG A 298 1.63 -11.66 -1.24
N ILE A 299 1.15 -12.23 -0.13
CA ILE A 299 1.86 -13.28 0.64
C ILE A 299 2.03 -14.56 -0.19
N MET A 300 1.02 -14.96 -0.95
CA MET A 300 1.05 -16.15 -1.81
C MET A 300 1.81 -15.94 -3.13
N GLY A 301 2.30 -14.72 -3.40
CA GLY A 301 2.97 -14.39 -4.66
C GLY A 301 2.05 -14.34 -5.88
N MET A 302 0.73 -14.22 -5.66
CA MET A 302 -0.28 -14.11 -6.72
C MET A 302 -0.36 -12.68 -7.31
N GLY A 303 0.47 -11.75 -6.83
CA GLY A 303 0.43 -10.35 -7.20
C GLY A 303 -0.74 -9.59 -6.57
N ASP A 304 -0.96 -8.36 -7.03
CA ASP A 304 -2.06 -7.49 -6.60
C ASP A 304 -2.76 -6.89 -7.83
N ILE A 305 -3.49 -7.73 -8.54
CA ILE A 305 -4.17 -7.33 -9.79
C ILE A 305 -5.23 -6.24 -9.52
N GLN A 306 -5.93 -6.32 -8.38
CA GLN A 306 -6.94 -5.32 -8.02
C GLN A 306 -6.29 -3.96 -7.73
N GLY A 307 -5.23 -3.93 -6.91
CA GLY A 307 -4.49 -2.71 -6.65
C GLY A 307 -3.82 -2.12 -7.89
N LEU A 308 -3.37 -2.97 -8.82
CA LEU A 308 -2.88 -2.52 -10.11
C LEU A 308 -4.01 -1.87 -10.94
N ALA A 309 -5.19 -2.49 -10.99
CA ALA A 309 -6.35 -1.96 -11.71
C ALA A 309 -6.82 -0.61 -11.11
N GLU A 310 -6.82 -0.47 -9.79
CA GLU A 310 -7.13 0.79 -9.10
C GLU A 310 -6.10 1.88 -9.46
N LYS A 311 -4.81 1.57 -9.47
CA LYS A 311 -3.75 2.51 -9.85
C LYS A 311 -3.84 2.92 -11.31
N VAL A 312 -4.12 1.98 -12.22
CA VAL A 312 -4.36 2.25 -13.64
C VAL A 312 -5.54 3.22 -13.81
N LYS A 313 -6.62 2.99 -13.08
CA LYS A 313 -7.82 3.84 -13.10
C LYS A 313 -7.54 5.24 -12.53
N ALA A 314 -6.82 5.33 -11.42
CA ALA A 314 -6.41 6.59 -10.80
C ALA A 314 -5.42 7.39 -11.68
N ALA A 315 -4.58 6.70 -12.47
CA ALA A 315 -3.69 7.33 -13.44
C ALA A 315 -4.43 7.87 -14.68
N GLY A 316 -5.75 7.64 -14.79
CA GLY A 316 -6.58 8.12 -15.90
C GLY A 316 -6.40 7.34 -17.20
N ILE A 317 -5.84 6.13 -17.13
CA ILE A 317 -5.74 5.23 -18.28
C ILE A 317 -7.13 4.64 -18.52
N THR A 318 -7.79 5.07 -19.60
CA THR A 318 -9.16 4.65 -19.89
C THR A 318 -9.20 3.30 -20.62
N ASP A 319 -10.26 2.53 -20.38
CA ASP A 319 -10.54 1.25 -21.05
C ASP A 319 -10.51 1.35 -22.58
N THR A 320 -10.73 2.52 -23.13
CA THR A 320 -10.69 2.79 -24.60
C THR A 320 -9.27 2.72 -25.15
N GLU A 321 -8.27 3.09 -24.35
CA GLU A 321 -6.85 3.00 -24.75
C GLU A 321 -6.35 1.56 -24.70
N ILE A 322 -6.92 0.72 -23.83
CA ILE A 322 -6.55 -0.71 -23.71
C ILE A 322 -7.23 -1.55 -24.79
N LYS A 323 -8.45 -1.19 -25.23
CA LYS A 323 -9.28 -2.02 -26.14
C LYS A 323 -9.00 -1.89 -27.63
N SER A 324 -8.13 -0.97 -28.07
CA SER A 324 -7.92 -0.71 -29.50
C SER A 324 -6.44 -0.64 -29.92
N PRO A 325 -5.65 -1.73 -29.79
CA PRO A 325 -4.22 -1.73 -30.18
C PRO A 325 -3.96 -1.29 -31.63
N GLY A 326 -4.89 -1.56 -32.54
CA GLY A 326 -4.78 -1.22 -33.96
C GLY A 326 -4.95 0.28 -34.25
N LYS A 327 -5.70 1.02 -33.44
CA LYS A 327 -5.80 2.48 -33.55
C LYS A 327 -4.57 3.15 -32.96
N ILE A 328 -4.04 2.62 -31.85
CA ILE A 328 -2.84 3.13 -31.18
C ILE A 328 -1.62 3.04 -32.10
N ALA A 329 -1.44 1.96 -32.83
CA ALA A 329 -0.32 1.78 -33.76
C ALA A 329 -0.24 2.83 -34.87
N LYS A 330 -1.36 3.42 -35.27
CA LYS A 330 -1.43 4.48 -36.31
C LYS A 330 -1.14 5.88 -35.76
N THR A 331 -1.45 6.13 -34.49
CA THR A 331 -1.35 7.45 -33.84
C THR A 331 -0.19 7.52 -32.84
N PHE A 332 0.59 6.44 -32.66
CA PHE A 332 1.67 6.39 -31.68
C PHE A 332 2.80 7.38 -32.06
N ASP A 333 2.90 8.47 -31.32
CA ASP A 333 3.93 9.50 -31.41
C ASP A 333 4.65 9.70 -30.05
N LEU A 334 5.61 10.62 -30.02
CA LEU A 334 6.35 10.91 -28.79
C LEU A 334 5.51 11.68 -27.76
N ASP A 335 4.46 12.41 -28.15
CA ASP A 335 3.52 13.04 -27.20
C ASP A 335 2.71 11.97 -26.47
N MET A 336 2.30 10.92 -27.15
CA MET A 336 1.63 9.77 -26.54
C MET A 336 2.56 9.01 -25.59
N LEU A 337 3.82 8.82 -25.98
CA LEU A 337 4.85 8.22 -25.12
C LEU A 337 5.09 9.06 -23.86
N LEU A 338 5.11 10.39 -23.99
CA LEU A 338 5.23 11.31 -22.86
C LEU A 338 4.07 11.17 -21.86
N LYS A 339 2.83 11.12 -22.38
CA LYS A 339 1.63 10.89 -21.55
C LYS A 339 1.68 9.55 -20.83
N GLN A 340 2.19 8.50 -21.47
CA GLN A 340 2.36 7.20 -20.83
C GLN A 340 3.41 7.26 -19.72
N PHE A 341 4.51 7.97 -19.90
CA PHE A 341 5.52 8.17 -18.86
C PHE A 341 4.94 8.96 -17.66
N GLU A 342 4.13 9.99 -17.92
CA GLU A 342 3.43 10.75 -16.88
C GLU A 342 2.40 9.92 -16.13
N ALA A 343 1.70 9.03 -16.84
CA ALA A 343 0.76 8.09 -16.22
C ALA A 343 1.49 7.07 -15.33
N LEU A 344 2.61 6.51 -15.81
CA LEU A 344 3.46 5.61 -15.02
C LEU A 344 4.01 6.29 -13.76
N GLU A 345 4.46 7.55 -13.88
CA GLU A 345 4.95 8.32 -12.75
C GLU A 345 3.86 8.55 -11.67
N LYS A 346 2.60 8.78 -12.10
CA LYS A 346 1.43 8.88 -11.20
C LYS A 346 1.07 7.56 -10.52
N MET A 347 1.38 6.43 -11.12
CA MET A 347 1.15 5.10 -10.53
C MET A 347 2.15 4.75 -9.42
N GLY A 348 3.24 5.52 -9.30
CA GLY A 348 4.30 5.33 -8.31
C GLY A 348 5.56 4.64 -8.87
N PRO A 349 6.52 4.26 -8.00
CA PRO A 349 7.77 3.61 -8.42
C PRO A 349 7.52 2.36 -9.26
N LEU A 350 8.27 2.23 -10.36
CA LEU A 350 8.10 1.15 -11.35
C LEU A 350 8.29 -0.24 -10.72
N GLU A 351 9.21 -0.34 -9.75
CA GLU A 351 9.48 -1.56 -8.99
C GLU A 351 8.22 -2.04 -8.23
N LYS A 352 7.46 -1.10 -7.64
CA LYS A 352 6.21 -1.41 -6.93
C LYS A 352 5.11 -1.86 -7.89
N ILE A 353 5.02 -1.27 -9.07
CA ILE A 353 4.04 -1.65 -10.11
C ILE A 353 4.35 -3.07 -10.62
N MET A 354 5.63 -3.35 -10.87
CA MET A 354 6.06 -4.66 -11.34
C MET A 354 5.81 -5.76 -10.32
N GLY A 355 6.02 -5.47 -9.02
CA GLY A 355 5.70 -6.41 -7.94
C GLY A 355 4.21 -6.75 -7.81
N MET A 356 3.31 -5.96 -8.43
CA MET A 356 1.87 -6.24 -8.48
C MET A 356 1.49 -7.22 -9.60
N ILE A 357 2.37 -7.44 -10.58
CA ILE A 357 2.08 -8.33 -11.72
C ILE A 357 2.49 -9.76 -11.37
N PRO A 358 1.56 -10.74 -11.42
CA PRO A 358 1.87 -12.13 -11.13
C PRO A 358 2.97 -12.69 -12.05
N GLY A 359 3.97 -13.34 -11.45
CA GLY A 359 5.01 -14.05 -12.21
C GLY A 359 6.08 -13.18 -12.87
N MET A 360 6.06 -11.87 -12.68
CA MET A 360 7.06 -10.96 -13.27
C MET A 360 8.46 -11.20 -12.67
N ASP A 361 8.52 -11.60 -11.42
CA ASP A 361 9.72 -12.02 -10.68
C ASP A 361 10.40 -13.29 -11.24
N LYS A 362 9.69 -14.08 -12.06
CA LYS A 362 10.19 -15.32 -12.69
C LYS A 362 10.83 -15.10 -14.06
N ILE A 363 10.75 -13.89 -14.62
CA ILE A 363 11.31 -13.58 -15.93
C ILE A 363 12.83 -13.41 -15.80
N LYS A 364 13.59 -14.43 -16.26
CA LYS A 364 15.06 -14.39 -16.29
C LYS A 364 15.55 -13.20 -17.12
N GLY A 365 16.35 -12.33 -16.51
CA GLY A 365 17.00 -11.19 -17.17
C GLY A 365 16.34 -9.83 -16.94
N PHE A 366 15.26 -9.77 -16.20
CA PHE A 366 14.64 -8.50 -15.77
C PHE A 366 14.71 -8.41 -14.25
N ARG A 367 15.62 -7.59 -13.72
CA ARG A 367 15.63 -7.23 -12.30
C ARG A 367 14.89 -5.92 -12.13
N ALA A 368 13.98 -5.86 -11.17
CA ALA A 368 13.27 -4.61 -10.82
C ALA A 368 14.26 -3.47 -10.46
N GLU A 369 15.43 -3.85 -9.94
CA GLU A 369 16.55 -2.96 -9.62
C GLU A 369 17.19 -2.31 -10.87
N ASP A 370 17.05 -2.92 -12.05
CA ASP A 370 17.56 -2.38 -13.32
C ASP A 370 16.61 -1.32 -13.94
N ALA A 371 15.41 -1.14 -13.37
CA ALA A 371 14.46 -0.11 -13.76
C ALA A 371 14.89 1.25 -13.16
N ASP A 372 15.92 1.86 -13.76
CA ASP A 372 16.46 3.16 -13.35
C ASP A 372 15.36 4.25 -13.43
N ALA A 373 14.84 4.66 -12.27
CA ALA A 373 13.90 5.78 -12.15
C ALA A 373 14.48 7.08 -12.78
N GLY A 374 15.81 7.20 -12.80
CA GLY A 374 16.52 8.27 -13.49
C GLY A 374 16.40 8.17 -15.01
N ALA A 375 16.30 6.96 -15.58
CA ALA A 375 16.13 6.78 -17.03
C ALA A 375 14.77 7.30 -17.51
N LEU A 376 13.69 7.09 -16.74
CA LEU A 376 12.36 7.62 -17.03
C LEU A 376 12.36 9.16 -17.01
N LYS A 377 12.96 9.76 -15.97
CA LYS A 377 13.09 11.23 -15.86
C LYS A 377 13.92 11.81 -17.00
N ARG A 378 15.04 11.17 -17.37
CA ARG A 378 15.87 11.60 -18.52
C ARG A 378 15.10 11.51 -19.83
N SER A 379 14.38 10.41 -20.08
CA SER A 379 13.54 10.22 -21.27
C SER A 379 12.45 11.28 -21.39
N LYS A 380 11.79 11.60 -20.28
CA LYS A 380 10.79 12.67 -20.19
C LYS A 380 11.41 14.05 -20.52
N ALA A 381 12.53 14.39 -19.92
CA ALA A 381 13.24 15.65 -20.18
C ALA A 381 13.64 15.79 -21.67
N ILE A 382 14.09 14.71 -22.30
CA ILE A 382 14.45 14.68 -23.73
C ILE A 382 13.21 14.98 -24.59
N ILE A 383 12.05 14.33 -24.32
CA ILE A 383 10.83 14.57 -25.10
C ILE A 383 10.29 15.98 -24.86
N GLN A 384 10.34 16.48 -23.65
CA GLN A 384 9.91 17.84 -23.30
C GLN A 384 10.77 18.92 -23.97
N SER A 385 12.04 18.63 -24.24
CA SER A 385 12.95 19.54 -24.98
C SER A 385 12.74 19.54 -26.50
N MET A 386 11.88 18.67 -27.01
CA MET A 386 11.49 18.64 -28.43
C MET A 386 10.35 19.62 -28.71
N THR A 387 10.34 20.18 -29.92
CA THR A 387 9.19 20.96 -30.42
C THR A 387 8.00 20.04 -30.67
N ARG A 388 6.78 20.61 -30.74
CA ARG A 388 5.58 19.84 -31.02
C ARG A 388 5.66 19.08 -32.35
N GLU A 389 6.24 19.70 -33.38
CA GLU A 389 6.46 19.09 -34.68
C GLU A 389 7.42 17.88 -34.59
N GLU A 390 8.50 18.00 -33.80
CA GLU A 390 9.47 16.91 -33.61
C GLU A 390 8.88 15.73 -32.84
N ARG A 391 7.96 15.97 -31.89
CA ARG A 391 7.26 14.93 -31.17
C ARG A 391 6.27 14.16 -32.05
N HIS A 392 5.58 14.84 -32.96
CA HIS A 392 4.66 14.19 -33.91
C HIS A 392 5.40 13.50 -35.06
N ASN A 393 6.52 14.07 -35.53
CA ASN A 393 7.32 13.52 -36.61
C ASN A 393 8.79 13.38 -36.26
N PRO A 394 9.20 12.35 -35.48
CA PRO A 394 10.57 12.16 -35.06
C PRO A 394 11.60 12.00 -36.17
N ARG A 395 11.15 11.73 -37.41
CA ARG A 395 12.05 11.59 -38.56
C ARG A 395 12.78 12.88 -38.95
N ILE A 396 12.27 14.06 -38.56
CA ILE A 396 12.89 15.33 -38.82
C ILE A 396 14.05 15.63 -37.86
N ILE A 397 14.23 14.84 -36.79
CA ILE A 397 15.28 15.02 -35.77
C ILE A 397 16.63 14.56 -36.31
N LYS A 398 17.32 15.43 -37.04
CA LYS A 398 18.67 15.22 -37.58
C LYS A 398 19.76 15.80 -36.62
N GLY A 399 21.01 15.70 -36.98
CA GLY A 399 22.16 15.97 -36.12
C GLY A 399 22.13 17.29 -35.33
N SER A 400 21.78 18.43 -35.96
CA SER A 400 21.66 19.73 -35.29
C SER A 400 20.53 19.77 -34.27
N ARG A 401 19.37 19.18 -34.60
CA ARG A 401 18.23 19.07 -33.68
C ARG A 401 18.52 18.15 -32.50
N ARG A 402 19.25 17.03 -32.73
CA ARG A 402 19.68 16.14 -31.63
C ARG A 402 20.61 16.84 -30.64
N ARG A 403 21.53 17.66 -31.11
CA ARG A 403 22.40 18.46 -30.22
C ARG A 403 21.62 19.46 -29.39
N ARG A 404 20.69 20.21 -30.04
CA ARG A 404 19.81 21.15 -29.34
C ARG A 404 18.94 20.47 -28.28
N ILE A 405 18.32 19.33 -28.61
CA ILE A 405 17.50 18.56 -27.68
C ILE A 405 18.35 18.04 -26.52
N ALA A 406 19.55 17.49 -26.78
CA ALA A 406 20.46 17.02 -25.75
C ALA A 406 20.87 18.15 -24.79
N GLN A 407 21.19 19.33 -25.32
CA GLN A 407 21.55 20.49 -24.52
C GLN A 407 20.36 21.01 -23.69
N GLY A 408 19.17 21.11 -24.28
CA GLY A 408 17.94 21.58 -23.61
C GLY A 408 17.44 20.62 -22.51
N SER A 409 17.71 19.31 -22.65
CA SER A 409 17.34 18.29 -21.66
C SER A 409 18.41 17.99 -20.61
N GLY A 410 19.58 18.63 -20.68
CA GLY A 410 20.71 18.32 -19.81
C GLY A 410 21.25 16.89 -19.98
N THR A 411 21.08 16.30 -21.20
CA THR A 411 21.49 14.91 -21.49
C THR A 411 22.51 14.86 -22.64
N SER A 412 22.96 13.67 -23.01
CA SER A 412 23.88 13.47 -24.13
C SER A 412 23.14 13.23 -25.46
N VAL A 413 23.80 13.50 -26.60
CA VAL A 413 23.29 13.12 -27.94
C VAL A 413 23.08 11.60 -28.03
N GLN A 414 23.89 10.82 -27.32
CA GLN A 414 23.75 9.37 -27.24
C GLN A 414 22.43 8.98 -26.58
N SER A 415 22.04 9.62 -25.47
CA SER A 415 20.77 9.39 -24.80
C SER A 415 19.57 9.74 -25.69
N VAL A 416 19.64 10.81 -26.46
CA VAL A 416 18.62 11.18 -27.47
C VAL A 416 18.50 10.10 -28.54
N ASN A 417 19.63 9.58 -29.04
CA ASN A 417 19.63 8.50 -30.02
C ASN A 417 19.04 7.21 -29.49
N GLN A 418 19.36 6.87 -28.24
CA GLN A 418 18.83 5.69 -27.56
C GLN A 418 17.32 5.77 -27.40
N LEU A 419 16.80 6.91 -26.97
CA LEU A 419 15.35 7.13 -26.85
C LEU A 419 14.64 6.99 -28.20
N LEU A 420 15.17 7.58 -29.28
CA LEU A 420 14.59 7.48 -30.60
C LEU A 420 14.63 6.05 -31.14
N ALA A 421 15.70 5.29 -30.87
CA ALA A 421 15.78 3.88 -31.23
C ALA A 421 14.74 3.01 -30.48
N GLN A 422 14.59 3.24 -29.17
CA GLN A 422 13.57 2.59 -28.34
C GLN A 422 12.15 2.90 -28.85
N TYR A 423 11.87 4.17 -29.17
CA TYR A 423 10.60 4.57 -29.75
C TYR A 423 10.30 3.84 -31.07
N GLU A 424 11.27 3.74 -31.98
CA GLU A 424 11.09 3.02 -33.25
C GLU A 424 10.88 1.51 -33.04
N GLN A 425 11.54 0.90 -32.07
CA GLN A 425 11.30 -0.50 -31.70
C GLN A 425 9.88 -0.71 -31.17
N MET A 426 9.42 0.13 -30.24
CA MET A 426 8.05 0.09 -29.71
C MET A 426 7.03 0.26 -30.83
N LYS A 427 7.24 1.21 -31.73
CA LYS A 427 6.36 1.43 -32.88
C LYS A 427 6.26 0.23 -33.81
N LYS A 428 7.38 -0.46 -34.07
CA LYS A 428 7.41 -1.72 -34.85
C LYS A 428 6.64 -2.81 -34.11
N MET A 429 6.82 -2.94 -32.80
CA MET A 429 6.14 -3.93 -31.99
C MET A 429 4.63 -3.70 -31.99
N PHE A 430 4.15 -2.47 -31.79
CA PHE A 430 2.71 -2.14 -31.89
C PHE A 430 2.13 -2.43 -33.28
N LYS A 431 2.88 -2.20 -34.35
CA LYS A 431 2.46 -2.58 -35.72
C LYS A 431 2.34 -4.10 -35.91
N SER A 432 3.24 -4.89 -35.33
CA SER A 432 3.17 -6.34 -35.41
C SER A 432 1.98 -6.93 -34.64
N PHE A 433 1.56 -6.29 -33.56
CA PHE A 433 0.39 -6.69 -32.77
C PHE A 433 -0.95 -6.26 -33.42
N SER A 434 -0.94 -5.28 -34.31
CA SER A 434 -2.15 -4.83 -35.02
C SER A 434 -2.55 -5.72 -36.22
N GLY A 435 -1.74 -6.70 -36.61
CA GLY A 435 -2.05 -7.71 -37.60
C GLY A 435 -3.00 -8.80 -37.09
N SER A 436 -3.72 -9.49 -37.98
CA SER A 436 -4.83 -10.43 -37.72
C SER A 436 -4.52 -11.62 -36.77
N GLY A 437 -3.28 -11.79 -36.32
CA GLY A 437 -2.85 -12.82 -35.36
C GLY A 437 -2.53 -12.29 -33.94
N GLY A 438 -2.40 -10.99 -33.75
CA GLY A 438 -1.90 -10.38 -32.47
C GLY A 438 -2.89 -10.47 -31.32
N SER A 439 -4.18 -10.41 -31.60
CA SER A 439 -5.25 -10.47 -30.60
C SER A 439 -5.33 -11.82 -29.85
N ARG A 440 -5.00 -12.94 -30.51
CA ARG A 440 -4.95 -14.26 -29.87
C ARG A 440 -3.72 -14.44 -28.96
N ARG A 441 -2.55 -13.91 -29.37
CA ARG A 441 -1.32 -13.99 -28.57
C ARG A 441 -1.37 -13.12 -27.30
N LEU A 442 -2.03 -11.95 -27.36
CA LEU A 442 -2.23 -11.13 -26.16
C LEU A 442 -3.15 -11.81 -25.14
N LYS A 443 -4.22 -12.47 -25.59
CA LYS A 443 -5.12 -13.23 -24.70
C LYS A 443 -4.41 -14.41 -24.02
N SER A 444 -3.45 -15.06 -24.68
CA SER A 444 -2.67 -16.13 -24.07
C SER A 444 -1.58 -15.66 -23.12
N LEU A 445 -1.05 -14.45 -23.28
CA LEU A 445 -0.02 -13.87 -22.40
C LEU A 445 -0.59 -13.28 -21.12
N PHE A 446 -1.83 -12.75 -21.15
CA PHE A 446 -2.47 -12.12 -20.02
C PHE A 446 -3.58 -12.97 -19.37
N GLY A 447 -3.73 -14.25 -19.74
CA GLY A 447 -4.63 -15.17 -19.04
C GLY A 447 -6.12 -14.83 -19.08
N PHE A 448 -6.59 -13.89 -19.94
CA PHE A 448 -8.01 -13.60 -20.16
C PHE A 448 -8.59 -14.55 -21.20
N GLY A 449 -8.81 -15.80 -20.79
CA GLY A 449 -9.40 -16.83 -21.64
C GLY A 449 -10.24 -17.80 -20.80
N LYS A 450 -11.56 -17.49 -20.68
CA LYS A 450 -12.69 -18.24 -20.09
C LYS A 450 -12.67 -18.42 -18.59
#